data_6b89095a0385d1692fba34769e42dbeb
#
_entry.id   6b89095a0385d1692fba34769e42dbeb
#
_cell.length_a   1.000
_cell.length_b   1.000
_cell.length_c   1.000
_cell.angle_alpha   90.00
_cell.angle_beta   90.00
_cell.angle_gamma   90.00
#
_symmetry.space_group_name_H-M   'P 1'
#
loop_
_entity.id
_entity.type
_entity.pdbx_description
1 polymer ?
#
loop_
_entity_poly.entity_id
_entity_poly.type
_entity_poly.pdbx_seq_one_letter_code
_entity_poly.pdbx_strand_id
1 'polypeptide(L)'
;MPAVTDPKRRALGKGLESLLPSRPTAPATVPAITAVAEPTGKPLEIPLDQIERNPFQTRTRFDEAQLAELTQSIAASGVVQPIVVRPLSSPTGQAKYQLITGERRWIASRKAGKATIPAIVRQASDEQTLEMTIVENLQRADLNPMEQARAYQRLSSDFKMTQEQMAIRTGKERASVANFLRLLRLPEQIQHKVESGDLSFGHARTLLALDSAESITAAAQKVMALNLSVRQTESYVQGLINPEAKPKKEAKPTQPEDPNVREAQDRLRRHLGLKVHIEDKKGKGRVIIEYSGLEDFDSILTALGGE
;
A
#
# COMPACT_ATOMS: atom_id res chain seq x y z
N MET A 1 51.97 58.84 -24.07
CA MET A 1 52.10 57.52 -23.43
C MET A 1 50.84 56.76 -23.70
N PRO A 2 50.90 55.62 -24.38
CA PRO A 2 49.77 55.08 -25.16
C PRO A 2 48.85 54.21 -24.29
N ALA A 3 47.56 54.23 -24.69
CA ALA A 3 46.46 53.43 -24.23
C ALA A 3 46.59 51.96 -24.71
N VAL A 4 46.33 50.98 -23.82
CA VAL A 4 46.23 49.56 -24.12
C VAL A 4 44.80 49.24 -24.46
N THR A 5 44.57 48.77 -25.67
CA THR A 5 43.27 48.36 -26.22
C THR A 5 42.88 46.98 -25.72
N ASP A 6 41.65 46.86 -25.23
CA ASP A 6 40.99 45.61 -24.77
C ASP A 6 40.39 44.85 -25.99
N PRO A 7 40.57 43.53 -26.12
CA PRO A 7 40.05 42.80 -27.27
C PRO A 7 38.58 42.42 -27.10
N LYS A 8 37.80 42.69 -28.12
CA LYS A 8 36.39 42.44 -28.39
C LYS A 8 35.88 41.08 -27.92
N ARG A 9 34.94 41.09 -26.97
CA ARG A 9 34.04 39.98 -26.73
C ARG A 9 33.01 39.89 -27.87
N ARG A 10 33.01 38.76 -28.57
CA ARG A 10 32.00 38.41 -29.56
C ARG A 10 30.66 38.18 -28.86
N ALA A 11 29.65 38.94 -29.26
CA ALA A 11 28.28 38.75 -28.86
C ALA A 11 27.74 37.45 -29.49
N LEU A 12 27.34 36.47 -28.68
CA LEU A 12 26.52 35.33 -29.10
C LEU A 12 25.10 35.83 -29.35
N GLY A 13 24.55 35.45 -30.49
CA GLY A 13 23.33 35.95 -31.05
C GLY A 13 22.05 35.74 -30.24
N LYS A 14 21.07 36.60 -30.53
CA LYS A 14 19.69 36.70 -30.04
C LYS A 14 18.77 35.49 -30.35
N GLY A 15 19.30 34.28 -30.45
CA GLY A 15 18.52 33.10 -30.85
C GLY A 15 18.09 32.16 -29.70
N LEU A 16 18.60 32.32 -28.48
CA LEU A 16 18.35 31.38 -27.37
C LEU A 16 17.19 31.80 -26.45
N GLU A 17 16.66 32.99 -26.56
CA GLU A 17 15.51 33.42 -25.73
C GLU A 17 14.17 32.84 -26.18
N SER A 18 14.06 32.31 -27.39
CA SER A 18 12.82 31.68 -27.88
C SER A 18 12.66 30.20 -27.48
N LEU A 19 13.66 29.59 -26.83
CA LEU A 19 13.63 28.21 -26.39
C LEU A 19 13.42 28.06 -24.86
N LEU A 20 13.31 29.17 -24.14
CA LEU A 20 12.94 29.11 -22.73
C LEU A 20 11.41 29.13 -22.63
N PRO A 21 10.78 28.16 -21.93
CA PRO A 21 9.34 28.20 -21.71
C PRO A 21 9.00 29.48 -20.95
N SER A 22 8.03 30.23 -21.46
CA SER A 22 7.47 31.42 -20.82
C SER A 22 7.10 31.12 -19.39
N ARG A 23 7.56 31.96 -18.47
CA ARG A 23 7.23 31.92 -17.04
C ARG A 23 5.71 31.84 -16.90
N PRO A 24 5.15 30.79 -16.28
CA PRO A 24 3.69 30.70 -16.11
C PRO A 24 3.23 31.87 -15.24
N THR A 25 2.29 32.63 -15.76
CA THR A 25 1.45 33.57 -15.01
C THR A 25 0.93 32.87 -13.77
N ALA A 26 1.01 33.51 -12.62
CA ALA A 26 0.65 32.98 -11.32
C ALA A 26 -0.69 32.21 -11.37
N PRO A 27 -0.74 30.96 -10.93
CA PRO A 27 -2.00 30.27 -10.80
C PRO A 27 -2.82 30.96 -9.72
N ALA A 28 -4.12 31.14 -10.02
CA ALA A 28 -5.12 31.53 -9.05
C ALA A 28 -4.94 30.77 -7.76
N THR A 29 -4.99 31.47 -6.64
CA THR A 29 -4.85 30.97 -5.27
C THR A 29 -5.82 29.83 -5.04
N VAL A 30 -5.38 28.60 -5.27
CA VAL A 30 -6.04 27.40 -4.73
C VAL A 30 -5.89 27.52 -3.22
N PRO A 31 -6.95 27.44 -2.40
CA PRO A 31 -6.80 27.46 -0.97
C PRO A 31 -5.80 26.37 -0.58
N ALA A 32 -4.74 26.77 0.10
CA ALA A 32 -3.69 25.88 0.56
C ALA A 32 -4.35 24.72 1.32
N ILE A 33 -4.31 23.53 0.71
CA ILE A 33 -4.66 22.28 1.39
C ILE A 33 -3.62 22.17 2.49
N THR A 34 -4.04 22.47 3.70
CA THR A 34 -3.20 22.36 4.88
C THR A 34 -2.77 20.90 4.98
N ALA A 35 -1.55 20.60 4.54
CA ALA A 35 -0.87 19.37 4.91
C ALA A 35 -1.12 19.20 6.42
N VAL A 36 -1.38 17.99 6.88
CA VAL A 36 -1.54 17.70 8.31
C VAL A 36 -0.33 18.27 9.00
N ALA A 37 -0.46 19.51 9.50
CA ALA A 37 0.62 20.22 10.14
C ALA A 37 1.04 19.35 11.32
N GLU A 38 2.33 19.01 11.37
CA GLU A 38 2.90 18.39 12.56
C GLU A 38 2.44 19.20 13.78
N PRO A 39 2.21 18.54 14.92
CA PRO A 39 1.69 19.21 16.10
C PRO A 39 2.64 20.32 16.55
N THR A 40 2.43 21.53 16.06
CA THR A 40 3.22 22.72 16.37
C THR A 40 2.73 23.30 17.69
N GLY A 41 3.17 22.69 18.78
CA GLY A 41 2.94 23.21 20.13
C GLY A 41 4.00 22.63 21.07
N LYS A 42 4.49 23.43 22.01
CA LYS A 42 5.32 22.88 23.10
C LYS A 42 4.44 21.90 23.89
N PRO A 43 4.92 20.68 24.19
CA PRO A 43 4.19 19.75 25.05
C PRO A 43 3.94 20.38 26.42
N LEU A 44 2.72 20.26 26.92
CA LEU A 44 2.33 20.68 28.26
C LEU A 44 2.10 19.42 29.11
N GLU A 45 2.51 19.46 30.37
CA GLU A 45 2.19 18.41 31.33
C GLU A 45 0.73 18.57 31.79
N ILE A 46 -0.13 17.63 31.38
CA ILE A 46 -1.56 17.65 31.72
C ILE A 46 -1.86 16.52 32.70
N PRO A 47 -2.57 16.79 33.81
CA PRO A 47 -3.04 15.75 34.73
C PRO A 47 -3.93 14.73 34.01
N LEU A 48 -3.68 13.43 34.26
CA LEU A 48 -4.37 12.33 33.58
C LEU A 48 -5.88 12.27 33.90
N ASP A 49 -6.30 12.78 35.05
CA ASP A 49 -7.69 12.91 35.48
C ASP A 49 -8.46 14.01 34.75
N GLN A 50 -7.76 14.98 34.18
CA GLN A 50 -8.34 16.04 33.37
C GLN A 50 -8.55 15.64 31.88
N ILE A 51 -8.20 14.41 31.49
CA ILE A 51 -8.30 13.94 30.12
C ILE A 51 -9.38 12.86 30.02
N GLU A 52 -10.41 13.12 29.22
CA GLU A 52 -11.42 12.12 28.89
C GLU A 52 -11.10 11.37 27.59
N ARG A 53 -11.66 10.16 27.47
CA ARG A 53 -11.54 9.34 26.27
C ARG A 53 -12.35 9.94 25.13
N ASN A 54 -11.81 9.83 23.91
CA ASN A 54 -12.56 10.17 22.71
C ASN A 54 -13.64 9.12 22.42
N PRO A 55 -14.94 9.49 22.36
CA PRO A 55 -16.03 8.55 22.08
C PRO A 55 -15.98 7.98 20.64
N PHE A 56 -15.24 8.65 19.75
CA PHE A 56 -15.12 8.24 18.35
C PHE A 56 -13.98 7.23 18.10
N GLN A 57 -13.26 6.80 19.14
CA GLN A 57 -12.21 5.78 19.01
C GLN A 57 -12.83 4.42 18.69
N THR A 58 -12.38 3.85 17.58
CA THR A 58 -12.87 2.56 17.05
C THR A 58 -12.17 1.35 17.66
N ARG A 59 -11.01 1.56 18.29
CA ARG A 59 -10.22 0.46 18.88
C ARG A 59 -10.81 0.05 20.21
N THR A 60 -11.50 -1.10 20.24
CA THR A 60 -12.08 -1.67 21.46
C THR A 60 -11.19 -2.72 22.13
N ARG A 61 -10.26 -3.32 21.41
CA ARG A 61 -9.36 -4.36 21.91
C ARG A 61 -7.91 -3.92 21.83
N PHE A 62 -7.23 -3.96 22.96
CA PHE A 62 -5.78 -3.76 23.03
C PHE A 62 -5.16 -5.12 23.39
N ASP A 63 -4.06 -5.45 22.74
CA ASP A 63 -3.22 -6.57 23.15
C ASP A 63 -2.64 -6.25 24.54
N GLU A 64 -3.02 -7.05 25.51
CA GLU A 64 -2.64 -6.84 26.92
C GLU A 64 -1.12 -6.98 27.11
N ALA A 65 -0.46 -7.88 26.39
CA ALA A 65 0.99 -8.06 26.47
C ALA A 65 1.73 -6.81 26.00
N GLN A 66 1.35 -6.28 24.82
CA GLN A 66 1.92 -5.05 24.28
C GLN A 66 1.61 -3.82 25.15
N LEU A 67 0.45 -3.79 25.80
CA LEU A 67 0.09 -2.70 26.71
C LEU A 67 0.90 -2.78 28.00
N ALA A 68 1.16 -3.97 28.52
CA ALA A 68 2.00 -4.19 29.72
C ALA A 68 3.45 -3.76 29.44
N GLU A 69 4.02 -4.14 28.29
CA GLU A 69 5.35 -3.71 27.87
C GLU A 69 5.46 -2.17 27.79
N LEU A 70 4.48 -1.52 27.13
CA LEU A 70 4.42 -0.07 27.06
C LEU A 70 4.28 0.57 28.46
N THR A 71 3.51 -0.02 29.35
CA THR A 71 3.36 0.44 30.73
C THR A 71 4.69 0.41 31.48
N GLN A 72 5.45 -0.67 31.34
CA GLN A 72 6.76 -0.82 31.94
C GLN A 72 7.76 0.20 31.37
N SER A 73 7.76 0.40 30.06
CA SER A 73 8.59 1.41 29.40
C SER A 73 8.28 2.84 29.90
N ILE A 74 6.99 3.17 30.00
CA ILE A 74 6.55 4.50 30.50
C ILE A 74 6.89 4.66 32.00
N ALA A 75 6.79 3.61 32.79
CA ALA A 75 7.20 3.66 34.21
C ALA A 75 8.68 4.02 34.34
N ALA A 76 9.55 3.43 33.52
CA ALA A 76 11.00 3.60 33.56
C ALA A 76 11.46 4.92 32.93
N SER A 77 10.98 5.25 31.75
CA SER A 77 11.53 6.34 30.90
C SER A 77 10.58 7.52 30.69
N GLY A 78 9.34 7.41 31.19
CA GLY A 78 8.30 8.40 30.91
C GLY A 78 7.73 8.28 29.49
N VAL A 79 6.90 9.26 29.11
CA VAL A 79 6.29 9.34 27.78
C VAL A 79 7.16 10.22 26.88
N VAL A 80 7.89 9.61 25.96
CA VAL A 80 8.77 10.30 25.01
C VAL A 80 7.97 11.05 23.95
N GLN A 81 6.93 10.42 23.40
CA GLN A 81 6.10 11.04 22.38
C GLN A 81 4.79 11.55 23.01
N PRO A 82 4.52 12.87 23.00
CA PRO A 82 3.34 13.45 23.61
C PRO A 82 2.04 12.92 22.95
N ILE A 83 0.96 12.92 23.72
CA ILE A 83 -0.39 12.69 23.23
C ILE A 83 -0.94 13.99 22.63
N VAL A 84 -2.01 13.89 21.85
CA VAL A 84 -2.71 15.08 21.31
C VAL A 84 -4.09 15.14 21.95
N VAL A 85 -4.43 16.29 22.51
CA VAL A 85 -5.70 16.56 23.18
C VAL A 85 -6.32 17.86 22.65
N ARG A 86 -7.63 18.02 22.83
CA ARG A 86 -8.33 19.29 22.61
C ARG A 86 -9.03 19.75 23.89
N PRO A 87 -9.24 21.05 24.07
CA PRO A 87 -10.08 21.55 25.15
C PRO A 87 -11.54 21.11 24.94
N LEU A 88 -12.23 20.78 26.01
CA LEU A 88 -13.67 20.54 25.98
C LEU A 88 -14.41 21.88 26.01
N SER A 89 -15.41 22.04 25.14
CA SER A 89 -16.29 23.22 25.15
C SER A 89 -17.18 23.27 26.39
N SER A 90 -17.52 22.09 26.94
CA SER A 90 -18.29 21.94 28.17
C SER A 90 -17.61 20.89 29.04
N PRO A 91 -16.78 21.32 30.02
CA PRO A 91 -16.09 20.41 30.92
C PRO A 91 -17.09 19.53 31.69
N THR A 92 -16.87 18.22 31.68
CA THR A 92 -17.69 17.25 32.40
C THR A 92 -16.90 16.78 33.64
N GLY A 93 -17.32 17.20 34.81
CA GLY A 93 -16.61 16.88 36.07
C GLY A 93 -15.20 17.51 36.12
N GLN A 94 -14.16 16.69 36.29
CA GLN A 94 -12.77 17.14 36.31
C GLN A 94 -12.13 17.21 34.91
N ALA A 95 -12.75 16.62 33.90
CA ALA A 95 -12.20 16.58 32.54
C ALA A 95 -12.27 17.96 31.88
N LYS A 96 -11.13 18.46 31.45
CA LYS A 96 -10.96 19.73 30.71
C LYS A 96 -10.55 19.49 29.27
N TYR A 97 -10.01 18.31 28.99
CA TYR A 97 -9.46 17.94 27.68
C TYR A 97 -10.03 16.63 27.20
N GLN A 98 -10.16 16.50 25.90
CA GLN A 98 -10.54 15.25 25.24
C GLN A 98 -9.37 14.74 24.41
N LEU A 99 -9.09 13.43 24.50
CA LEU A 99 -8.03 12.78 23.76
C LEU A 99 -8.35 12.75 22.26
N ILE A 100 -7.42 13.17 21.41
CA ILE A 100 -7.50 13.02 19.95
C ILE A 100 -6.73 11.77 19.52
N THR A 101 -5.42 11.70 19.86
CA THR A 101 -4.55 10.56 19.53
C THR A 101 -3.66 10.21 20.71
N GLY A 102 -3.22 8.93 20.76
CA GLY A 102 -2.31 8.43 21.79
C GLY A 102 -2.99 7.66 22.92
N GLU A 103 -4.13 7.02 22.68
CA GLU A 103 -4.92 6.28 23.68
C GLU A 103 -4.10 5.22 24.43
N ARG A 104 -3.25 4.44 23.72
CA ARG A 104 -2.37 3.45 24.36
C ARG A 104 -1.43 4.09 25.38
N ARG A 105 -0.86 5.25 25.06
CA ARG A 105 0.05 5.99 25.95
C ARG A 105 -0.69 6.52 27.17
N TRP A 106 -1.88 7.06 26.97
CA TRP A 106 -2.73 7.53 28.06
C TRP A 106 -3.13 6.39 29.03
N ILE A 107 -3.61 5.25 28.51
CA ILE A 107 -3.94 4.08 29.32
C ILE A 107 -2.71 3.54 30.05
N ALA A 108 -1.58 3.40 29.35
CA ALA A 108 -0.34 2.88 29.93
C ALA A 108 0.20 3.83 31.02
N SER A 109 0.10 5.14 30.84
CA SER A 109 0.49 6.14 31.86
C SER A 109 -0.36 6.04 33.12
N ARG A 110 -1.67 5.83 32.96
CA ARG A 110 -2.58 5.57 34.12
C ARG A 110 -2.21 4.28 34.84
N LYS A 111 -1.94 3.19 34.09
CA LYS A 111 -1.50 1.92 34.67
C LYS A 111 -0.12 2.01 35.34
N ALA A 112 0.77 2.86 34.83
CA ALA A 112 2.08 3.13 35.41
C ALA A 112 2.04 4.08 36.64
N GLY A 113 0.86 4.56 37.06
CA GLY A 113 0.69 5.42 38.22
C GLY A 113 1.25 6.84 38.02
N LYS A 114 1.41 7.31 36.76
CA LYS A 114 1.84 8.68 36.51
C LYS A 114 0.72 9.66 36.84
N ALA A 115 1.06 10.84 37.38
CA ALA A 115 0.08 11.89 37.68
C ALA A 115 -0.24 12.75 36.44
N THR A 116 0.76 12.99 35.60
CA THR A 116 0.68 13.82 34.40
C THR A 116 1.18 13.07 33.16
N ILE A 117 0.86 13.63 32.00
CA ILE A 117 1.34 13.13 30.70
C ILE A 117 1.65 14.32 29.78
N PRO A 118 2.78 14.29 29.04
CA PRO A 118 3.06 15.32 28.05
C PRO A 118 2.03 15.26 26.92
N ALA A 119 1.36 16.40 26.68
CA ALA A 119 0.29 16.52 25.70
C ALA A 119 0.43 17.79 24.88
N ILE A 120 0.07 17.74 23.62
CA ILE A 120 -0.06 18.89 22.74
C ILE A 120 -1.54 19.25 22.65
N VAL A 121 -1.86 20.47 23.03
CA VAL A 121 -3.24 20.98 22.96
C VAL A 121 -3.51 21.54 21.58
N ARG A 122 -4.54 21.01 20.90
CA ARG A 122 -5.03 21.52 19.63
C ARG A 122 -6.46 22.05 19.77
N GLN A 123 -6.70 23.22 19.20
CA GLN A 123 -8.05 23.69 18.97
C GLN A 123 -8.62 22.89 17.78
N ALA A 124 -9.64 22.09 18.03
CA ALA A 124 -10.29 21.29 17.00
C ALA A 124 -11.78 21.13 17.32
N SER A 125 -12.62 21.29 16.31
CA SER A 125 -14.05 20.97 16.43
C SER A 125 -14.27 19.46 16.57
N ASP A 126 -15.48 19.02 16.94
CA ASP A 126 -15.86 17.61 16.99
C ASP A 126 -15.62 16.93 15.63
N GLU A 127 -16.01 17.62 14.56
CA GLU A 127 -15.86 17.17 13.19
C GLU A 127 -14.39 16.99 12.82
N GLN A 128 -13.54 17.98 13.10
CA GLN A 128 -12.10 17.89 12.85
C GLN A 128 -11.42 16.80 13.70
N THR A 129 -11.89 16.59 14.92
CA THR A 129 -11.38 15.54 15.81
C THR A 129 -11.74 14.16 15.26
N LEU A 130 -12.98 13.97 14.81
CA LEU A 130 -13.42 12.72 14.19
C LEU A 130 -12.64 12.45 12.89
N GLU A 131 -12.45 13.46 12.04
CA GLU A 131 -11.64 13.36 10.84
C GLU A 131 -10.21 12.91 11.15
N MET A 132 -9.54 13.60 12.08
CA MET A 132 -8.17 13.25 12.49
C MET A 132 -8.09 11.83 13.04
N THR A 133 -9.08 11.40 13.80
CA THR A 133 -9.14 10.05 14.36
C THR A 133 -9.27 8.98 13.26
N ILE A 134 -10.09 9.23 12.22
CA ILE A 134 -10.25 8.31 11.10
C ILE A 134 -8.97 8.24 10.27
N VAL A 135 -8.35 9.39 9.97
CA VAL A 135 -7.10 9.46 9.19
C VAL A 135 -5.95 8.77 9.93
N GLU A 136 -5.80 9.02 11.25
CA GLU A 136 -4.79 8.33 12.07
C GLU A 136 -5.01 6.81 12.05
N ASN A 137 -6.26 6.37 12.20
CA ASN A 137 -6.58 4.95 12.16
C ASN A 137 -6.25 4.32 10.80
N LEU A 138 -6.52 5.01 9.68
CA LEU A 138 -6.19 4.54 8.32
C LEU A 138 -4.68 4.40 8.07
N GLN A 139 -3.83 5.08 8.81
CA GLN A 139 -2.37 4.97 8.69
C GLN A 139 -1.80 3.74 9.42
N ARG A 140 -2.65 2.98 10.13
CA ARG A 140 -2.23 1.76 10.83
C ARG A 140 -2.01 0.62 9.86
N ALA A 141 -1.01 -0.22 10.17
CA ALA A 141 -0.66 -1.37 9.34
C ALA A 141 -1.57 -2.60 9.52
N ASP A 142 -2.37 -2.62 10.59
CA ASP A 142 -3.15 -3.78 11.04
C ASP A 142 -4.64 -3.77 10.61
N LEU A 143 -5.06 -2.78 9.82
CA LEU A 143 -6.44 -2.71 9.31
C LEU A 143 -6.69 -3.69 8.18
N ASN A 144 -7.82 -4.39 8.23
CA ASN A 144 -8.25 -5.18 7.09
C ASN A 144 -8.75 -4.30 5.93
N PRO A 145 -8.81 -4.83 4.69
CA PRO A 145 -9.20 -4.04 3.52
C PRO A 145 -10.61 -3.46 3.59
N MET A 146 -11.55 -4.16 4.24
CA MET A 146 -12.93 -3.68 4.36
C MET A 146 -13.06 -2.58 5.42
N GLU A 147 -12.30 -2.65 6.51
CA GLU A 147 -12.22 -1.56 7.50
C GLU A 147 -11.67 -0.29 6.86
N GLN A 148 -10.60 -0.42 6.05
CA GLN A 148 -10.06 0.73 5.28
C GLN A 148 -11.11 1.30 4.32
N ALA A 149 -11.83 0.45 3.60
CA ALA A 149 -12.88 0.87 2.66
C ALA A 149 -13.99 1.65 3.37
N ARG A 150 -14.48 1.17 4.52
CA ARG A 150 -15.50 1.85 5.33
C ARG A 150 -15.00 3.17 5.92
N ALA A 151 -13.75 3.22 6.34
CA ALA A 151 -13.13 4.46 6.82
C ALA A 151 -13.04 5.52 5.71
N TYR A 152 -12.62 5.14 4.49
CA TYR A 152 -12.64 6.04 3.34
C TYR A 152 -14.07 6.48 2.95
N GLN A 153 -15.06 5.58 3.05
CA GLN A 153 -16.45 5.94 2.80
C GLN A 153 -16.92 7.00 3.78
N ARG A 154 -16.60 6.87 5.08
CA ARG A 154 -16.94 7.88 6.08
C ARG A 154 -16.27 9.22 5.79
N LEU A 155 -15.01 9.25 5.39
CA LEU A 155 -14.34 10.49 4.99
C LEU A 155 -15.02 11.14 3.79
N SER A 156 -15.53 10.35 2.85
CA SER A 156 -16.27 10.86 1.69
C SER A 156 -17.67 11.34 2.05
N SER A 157 -18.45 10.56 2.83
CA SER A 157 -19.85 10.88 3.17
C SER A 157 -19.97 12.00 4.18
N ASP A 158 -19.23 11.92 5.28
CA ASP A 158 -19.39 12.79 6.44
C ASP A 158 -18.62 14.11 6.25
N PHE A 159 -17.41 14.03 5.69
CA PHE A 159 -16.49 15.18 5.52
C PHE A 159 -16.40 15.69 4.08
N LYS A 160 -17.18 15.13 3.14
CA LYS A 160 -17.23 15.53 1.72
C LYS A 160 -15.85 15.55 1.04
N MET A 161 -14.91 14.74 1.52
CA MET A 161 -13.57 14.67 0.96
C MET A 161 -13.56 14.01 -0.40
N THR A 162 -12.78 14.57 -1.32
CA THR A 162 -12.48 13.95 -2.61
C THR A 162 -11.45 12.83 -2.43
N GLN A 163 -11.41 11.89 -3.38
CA GLN A 163 -10.41 10.81 -3.36
C GLN A 163 -8.97 11.34 -3.36
N GLU A 164 -8.72 12.46 -4.00
CA GLU A 164 -7.44 13.15 -4.01
C GLU A 164 -7.04 13.64 -2.61
N GLN A 165 -7.98 14.33 -1.93
CA GLN A 165 -7.75 14.82 -0.57
C GLN A 165 -7.50 13.68 0.41
N MET A 166 -8.28 12.59 0.31
CA MET A 166 -8.08 11.39 1.13
C MET A 166 -6.70 10.76 0.89
N ALA A 167 -6.28 10.67 -0.38
CA ALA A 167 -4.98 10.12 -0.76
C ALA A 167 -3.82 10.93 -0.14
N ILE A 168 -3.84 12.25 -0.28
CA ILE A 168 -2.83 13.16 0.29
C ILE A 168 -2.77 13.00 1.82
N ARG A 169 -3.93 13.00 2.51
CA ARG A 169 -3.98 12.94 3.98
C ARG A 169 -3.55 11.59 4.55
N THR A 170 -3.75 10.51 3.81
CA THR A 170 -3.38 9.16 4.27
C THR A 170 -2.03 8.67 3.74
N GLY A 171 -1.35 9.47 2.90
CA GLY A 171 -0.07 9.09 2.27
C GLY A 171 -0.22 7.94 1.28
N LYS A 172 -1.39 7.82 0.62
CA LYS A 172 -1.69 6.78 -0.38
C LYS A 172 -1.86 7.40 -1.76
N GLU A 173 -1.81 6.57 -2.80
CA GLU A 173 -2.18 6.99 -4.14
C GLU A 173 -3.69 7.10 -4.30
N ARG A 174 -4.17 8.07 -5.10
CA ARG A 174 -5.59 8.22 -5.43
C ARG A 174 -6.22 6.92 -5.96
N ALA A 175 -5.48 6.20 -6.81
CA ALA A 175 -5.93 4.91 -7.35
C ALA A 175 -6.16 3.87 -6.26
N SER A 176 -5.34 3.85 -5.21
CA SER A 176 -5.50 2.96 -4.05
C SER A 176 -6.78 3.29 -3.29
N VAL A 177 -7.03 4.57 -3.00
CA VAL A 177 -8.26 5.03 -2.34
C VAL A 177 -9.50 4.64 -3.16
N ALA A 178 -9.47 4.87 -4.47
CA ALA A 178 -10.55 4.46 -5.37
C ALA A 178 -10.81 2.94 -5.31
N ASN A 179 -9.76 2.12 -5.28
CA ASN A 179 -9.89 0.67 -5.18
C ASN A 179 -10.50 0.24 -3.85
N PHE A 180 -10.12 0.84 -2.72
CA PHE A 180 -10.76 0.57 -1.42
C PHE A 180 -12.25 0.90 -1.45
N LEU A 181 -12.64 2.08 -1.96
CA LEU A 181 -14.05 2.47 -2.08
C LEU A 181 -14.84 1.52 -2.99
N ARG A 182 -14.22 0.98 -4.04
CA ARG A 182 -14.87 -0.01 -4.91
C ARG A 182 -15.17 -1.32 -4.20
N LEU A 183 -14.40 -1.73 -3.18
CA LEU A 183 -14.67 -2.97 -2.42
C LEU A 183 -16.08 -2.99 -1.81
N LEU A 184 -16.61 -1.84 -1.46
CA LEU A 184 -17.97 -1.71 -0.89
C LEU A 184 -19.09 -2.06 -1.89
N ARG A 185 -18.77 -2.20 -3.17
CA ARG A 185 -19.70 -2.67 -4.22
C ARG A 185 -19.79 -4.18 -4.32
N LEU A 186 -18.90 -4.91 -3.63
CA LEU A 186 -18.97 -6.37 -3.58
C LEU A 186 -20.25 -6.83 -2.87
N PRO A 187 -20.82 -7.97 -3.27
CA PRO A 187 -21.88 -8.61 -2.49
C PRO A 187 -21.45 -8.83 -1.04
N GLU A 188 -22.37 -8.65 -0.10
CA GLU A 188 -22.08 -8.71 1.34
C GLU A 188 -21.34 -10.00 1.77
N GLN A 189 -21.77 -11.14 1.22
CA GLN A 189 -21.11 -12.42 1.47
C GLN A 189 -19.64 -12.42 1.07
N ILE A 190 -19.27 -11.72 0.00
CA ILE A 190 -17.89 -11.60 -0.46
C ILE A 190 -17.12 -10.60 0.38
N GLN A 191 -17.77 -9.51 0.82
CA GLN A 191 -17.16 -8.57 1.78
C GLN A 191 -16.72 -9.30 3.05
N HIS A 192 -17.57 -10.18 3.62
CA HIS A 192 -17.22 -11.00 4.77
C HIS A 192 -16.03 -11.95 4.52
N LYS A 193 -15.89 -12.48 3.29
CA LYS A 193 -14.72 -13.29 2.91
C LYS A 193 -13.42 -12.48 2.82
N VAL A 194 -13.52 -11.21 2.48
CA VAL A 194 -12.38 -10.29 2.53
C VAL A 194 -12.05 -9.88 3.97
N GLU A 195 -13.05 -9.72 4.82
CA GLU A 195 -12.88 -9.41 6.25
C GLU A 195 -12.22 -10.56 7.01
N SER A 196 -12.64 -11.81 6.75
CA SER A 196 -12.04 -13.00 7.34
C SER A 196 -10.62 -13.32 6.84
N GLY A 197 -10.21 -12.71 5.71
CA GLY A 197 -8.92 -13.00 5.07
C GLY A 197 -8.93 -14.18 4.11
N ASP A 198 -10.10 -14.84 3.90
CA ASP A 198 -10.26 -15.92 2.91
C ASP A 198 -9.99 -15.42 1.47
N LEU A 199 -10.28 -14.16 1.22
CA LEU A 199 -9.98 -13.45 -0.01
C LEU A 199 -9.08 -12.23 0.27
N SER A 200 -7.96 -12.13 -0.42
CA SER A 200 -7.09 -10.96 -0.30
C SER A 200 -7.67 -9.74 -1.03
N PHE A 201 -7.14 -8.54 -0.71
CA PHE A 201 -7.45 -7.30 -1.43
C PHE A 201 -7.30 -7.43 -2.96
N GLY A 202 -6.24 -8.14 -3.43
CA GLY A 202 -5.99 -8.36 -4.84
C GLY A 202 -7.08 -9.22 -5.50
N HIS A 203 -7.52 -10.30 -4.85
CA HIS A 203 -8.63 -11.12 -5.32
C HIS A 203 -9.92 -10.30 -5.42
N ALA A 204 -10.27 -9.57 -4.37
CA ALA A 204 -11.46 -8.74 -4.29
C ALA A 204 -11.49 -7.66 -5.40
N ARG A 205 -10.36 -6.98 -5.63
CA ARG A 205 -10.21 -5.99 -6.70
C ARG A 205 -10.43 -6.61 -8.08
N THR A 206 -9.90 -7.81 -8.31
CA THR A 206 -10.03 -8.51 -9.58
C THR A 206 -11.47 -8.95 -9.85
N LEU A 207 -12.16 -9.46 -8.83
CA LEU A 207 -13.56 -9.87 -8.93
C LEU A 207 -14.50 -8.71 -9.28
N LEU A 208 -14.16 -7.48 -8.89
CA LEU A 208 -14.92 -6.26 -9.25
C LEU A 208 -14.88 -5.88 -10.74
N ALA A 209 -14.17 -6.63 -11.56
CA ALA A 209 -14.23 -6.50 -13.02
C ALA A 209 -15.43 -7.22 -13.63
N LEU A 210 -16.13 -8.07 -12.87
CA LEU A 210 -17.36 -8.73 -13.27
C LEU A 210 -18.56 -7.83 -13.00
N ASP A 211 -19.56 -7.89 -13.89
CA ASP A 211 -20.67 -6.95 -13.90
C ASP A 211 -21.84 -7.35 -12.99
N SER A 212 -21.99 -8.64 -12.63
CA SER A 212 -23.14 -9.11 -11.83
C SER A 212 -22.71 -9.72 -10.49
N ALA A 213 -23.56 -9.54 -9.47
CA ALA A 213 -23.35 -10.09 -8.13
C ALA A 213 -23.24 -11.65 -8.15
N GLU A 214 -24.00 -12.30 -9.02
CA GLU A 214 -23.98 -13.75 -9.20
C GLU A 214 -22.63 -14.21 -9.76
N SER A 215 -22.15 -13.52 -10.82
CA SER A 215 -20.84 -13.81 -11.42
C SER A 215 -19.69 -13.60 -10.43
N ILE A 216 -19.74 -12.54 -9.66
CA ILE A 216 -18.77 -12.26 -8.60
C ILE A 216 -18.77 -13.39 -7.57
N THR A 217 -19.96 -13.80 -7.10
CA THR A 217 -20.10 -14.84 -6.08
C THR A 217 -19.61 -16.20 -6.58
N ALA A 218 -20.01 -16.61 -7.78
CA ALA A 218 -19.58 -17.85 -8.39
C ALA A 218 -18.05 -17.87 -8.64
N ALA A 219 -17.50 -16.77 -9.13
CA ALA A 219 -16.06 -16.64 -9.34
C ALA A 219 -15.29 -16.69 -8.02
N ALA A 220 -15.76 -16.00 -6.97
CA ALA A 220 -15.16 -16.02 -5.65
C ALA A 220 -15.12 -17.42 -5.03
N GLN A 221 -16.22 -18.17 -5.13
CA GLN A 221 -16.29 -19.57 -4.68
C GLN A 221 -15.24 -20.43 -5.38
N LYS A 222 -15.08 -20.29 -6.69
CA LYS A 222 -14.08 -21.03 -7.46
C LYS A 222 -12.66 -20.63 -7.10
N VAL A 223 -12.40 -19.35 -6.91
CA VAL A 223 -11.10 -18.83 -6.44
C VAL A 223 -10.70 -19.45 -5.09
N MET A 224 -11.63 -19.51 -4.15
CA MET A 224 -11.40 -20.13 -2.84
C MET A 224 -11.25 -21.65 -2.93
N ALA A 225 -12.13 -22.34 -3.67
CA ALA A 225 -12.09 -23.81 -3.78
C ALA A 225 -10.80 -24.33 -4.42
N LEU A 226 -10.24 -23.58 -5.38
CA LEU A 226 -9.00 -23.95 -6.08
C LEU A 226 -7.76 -23.24 -5.51
N ASN A 227 -7.87 -22.45 -4.46
CA ASN A 227 -6.80 -21.66 -3.87
C ASN A 227 -6.00 -20.87 -4.92
N LEU A 228 -6.70 -20.21 -5.85
CA LEU A 228 -6.05 -19.47 -6.92
C LEU A 228 -5.26 -18.28 -6.37
N SER A 229 -4.07 -18.05 -6.91
CA SER A 229 -3.32 -16.82 -6.68
C SER A 229 -4.00 -15.62 -7.37
N VAL A 230 -3.64 -14.39 -6.98
CA VAL A 230 -4.20 -13.17 -7.61
C VAL A 230 -4.01 -13.18 -9.13
N ARG A 231 -2.84 -13.57 -9.65
CA ARG A 231 -2.55 -13.66 -11.10
C ARG A 231 -3.43 -14.70 -11.80
N GLN A 232 -3.64 -15.86 -11.18
CA GLN A 232 -4.54 -16.88 -11.72
C GLN A 232 -5.99 -16.39 -11.70
N THR A 233 -6.39 -15.67 -10.66
CA THR A 233 -7.71 -15.05 -10.58
C THR A 233 -7.89 -13.99 -11.67
N GLU A 234 -6.89 -13.16 -11.93
CA GLU A 234 -6.91 -12.18 -13.04
C GLU A 234 -7.10 -12.88 -14.38
N SER A 235 -6.34 -13.94 -14.65
CA SER A 235 -6.48 -14.72 -15.89
C SER A 235 -7.85 -15.40 -15.99
N TYR A 236 -8.37 -15.93 -14.88
CA TYR A 236 -9.67 -16.58 -14.83
C TYR A 236 -10.81 -15.57 -15.09
N VAL A 237 -10.80 -14.42 -14.40
CA VAL A 237 -11.82 -13.37 -14.57
C VAL A 237 -11.75 -12.78 -15.98
N GLN A 238 -10.56 -12.56 -16.52
CA GLN A 238 -10.38 -12.11 -17.91
C GLN A 238 -10.98 -13.10 -18.92
N GLY A 239 -10.84 -14.40 -18.67
CA GLY A 239 -11.47 -15.44 -19.49
C GLY A 239 -12.99 -15.48 -19.40
N LEU A 240 -13.57 -15.01 -18.26
CA LEU A 240 -15.03 -14.88 -18.11
C LEU A 240 -15.57 -13.66 -18.86
N ILE A 241 -14.83 -12.54 -18.83
CA ILE A 241 -15.21 -11.29 -19.51
C ILE A 241 -15.09 -11.44 -21.03
N ASN A 242 -14.04 -12.10 -21.50
CA ASN A 242 -13.74 -12.29 -22.92
C ASN A 242 -13.64 -13.79 -23.24
N PRO A 243 -14.76 -14.53 -23.39
CA PRO A 243 -14.73 -15.97 -23.68
C PRO A 243 -14.06 -16.30 -25.00
N GLU A 244 -14.09 -15.38 -25.97
CA GLU A 244 -13.46 -15.54 -27.29
C GLU A 244 -11.96 -15.22 -27.28
N ALA A 245 -11.50 -14.43 -26.34
CA ALA A 245 -10.09 -14.29 -26.05
C ALA A 245 -9.64 -15.51 -25.24
N LYS A 246 -9.62 -16.70 -25.86
CA LYS A 246 -8.79 -17.78 -25.32
C LYS A 246 -7.45 -17.13 -25.00
N PRO A 247 -6.94 -17.28 -23.77
CA PRO A 247 -5.56 -16.86 -23.53
C PRO A 247 -4.76 -17.61 -24.59
N LYS A 248 -4.27 -16.90 -25.62
CA LYS A 248 -3.06 -17.35 -26.26
C LYS A 248 -2.17 -17.58 -25.05
N LYS A 249 -1.90 -18.85 -24.68
CA LYS A 249 -0.65 -19.16 -24.01
C LYS A 249 0.30 -18.28 -24.73
N GLU A 250 0.82 -17.24 -24.06
CA GLU A 250 2.00 -16.59 -24.56
C GLU A 250 3.00 -17.73 -24.73
N ALA A 251 2.97 -18.33 -25.91
CA ALA A 251 4.15 -18.90 -26.43
C ALA A 251 5.12 -17.74 -26.30
N LYS A 252 6.04 -17.80 -25.31
CA LYS A 252 7.24 -16.98 -25.31
C LYS A 252 7.59 -16.86 -26.78
N PRO A 253 7.74 -15.63 -27.34
CA PRO A 253 8.09 -15.51 -28.73
C PRO A 253 9.27 -16.45 -28.94
N THR A 254 9.03 -17.55 -29.60
CA THR A 254 10.11 -18.39 -30.12
C THR A 254 10.81 -17.45 -31.08
N GLN A 255 11.85 -16.79 -30.58
CA GLN A 255 12.87 -16.27 -31.50
C GLN A 255 13.14 -17.44 -32.44
N PRO A 256 13.24 -17.23 -33.77
CA PRO A 256 13.57 -18.30 -34.67
C PRO A 256 14.81 -18.99 -34.11
N GLU A 257 14.62 -20.25 -33.66
CA GLU A 257 15.70 -21.05 -33.11
C GLU A 257 16.76 -21.13 -34.19
N ASP A 258 17.97 -20.75 -33.86
CA ASP A 258 19.11 -20.91 -34.77
C ASP A 258 19.12 -22.37 -35.22
N PRO A 259 19.14 -22.64 -36.56
CA PRO A 259 19.16 -24.00 -37.08
C PRO A 259 20.21 -24.89 -36.41
N ASN A 260 21.35 -24.33 -36.03
CA ASN A 260 22.42 -25.02 -35.33
C ASN A 260 22.03 -25.42 -33.89
N VAL A 261 21.26 -24.60 -33.19
CA VAL A 261 20.74 -24.89 -31.85
C VAL A 261 19.73 -26.02 -31.89
N ARG A 262 18.87 -26.02 -32.92
CA ARG A 262 17.87 -27.06 -33.11
C ARG A 262 18.54 -28.42 -33.45
N GLU A 263 19.56 -28.41 -34.31
CA GLU A 263 20.32 -29.63 -34.63
C GLU A 263 21.05 -30.16 -33.39
N ALA A 264 21.66 -29.31 -32.60
CA ALA A 264 22.32 -29.68 -31.34
C ALA A 264 21.31 -30.27 -30.33
N GLN A 265 20.11 -29.70 -30.23
CA GLN A 265 19.04 -30.17 -29.36
C GLN A 265 18.57 -31.58 -29.79
N ASP A 266 18.37 -31.81 -31.10
CA ASP A 266 17.93 -33.11 -31.63
C ASP A 266 19.05 -34.16 -31.49
N ARG A 267 20.30 -33.77 -31.57
CA ARG A 267 21.45 -34.67 -31.33
C ARG A 267 21.49 -35.11 -29.87
N LEU A 268 21.34 -34.17 -28.91
CA LEU A 268 21.30 -34.48 -27.49
C LEU A 268 20.10 -35.35 -27.12
N ARG A 269 18.92 -35.10 -27.70
CA ARG A 269 17.73 -35.94 -27.48
C ARG A 269 17.93 -37.36 -27.93
N ARG A 270 18.56 -37.55 -29.10
CA ARG A 270 18.84 -38.90 -29.62
C ARG A 270 19.90 -39.63 -28.80
N HIS A 271 20.87 -38.91 -28.25
CA HIS A 271 21.94 -39.53 -27.49
C HIS A 271 21.51 -39.91 -26.06
N LEU A 272 20.73 -39.05 -25.41
CA LEU A 272 20.29 -39.24 -24.03
C LEU A 272 18.95 -39.99 -23.92
N GLY A 273 18.16 -40.04 -24.96
CA GLY A 273 16.80 -40.62 -24.92
C GLY A 273 15.81 -39.76 -24.10
N LEU A 274 16.20 -38.55 -23.66
CA LEU A 274 15.46 -37.70 -22.75
C LEU A 274 14.97 -36.44 -23.46
N LYS A 275 14.02 -35.74 -22.82
CA LYS A 275 13.58 -34.41 -23.30
C LYS A 275 14.64 -33.36 -22.98
N VAL A 276 15.23 -32.82 -24.04
CA VAL A 276 16.23 -31.74 -23.94
C VAL A 276 15.68 -30.49 -24.56
N HIS A 277 15.89 -29.34 -23.88
CA HIS A 277 15.56 -28.00 -24.37
C HIS A 277 16.77 -27.09 -24.22
N ILE A 278 17.15 -26.37 -25.29
CA ILE A 278 18.28 -25.44 -25.29
C ILE A 278 17.71 -24.02 -25.42
N GLU A 279 17.97 -23.20 -24.43
CA GLU A 279 17.69 -21.76 -24.47
C GLU A 279 19.00 -21.03 -24.83
N ASP A 280 19.13 -20.56 -26.07
CA ASP A 280 20.28 -19.75 -26.48
C ASP A 280 19.92 -18.26 -26.60
N LYS A 281 20.83 -17.40 -26.14
CA LYS A 281 20.77 -15.95 -26.29
C LYS A 281 22.11 -15.44 -26.79
N LYS A 282 22.31 -15.49 -28.12
CA LYS A 282 23.52 -14.99 -28.77
C LYS A 282 24.81 -15.57 -28.19
N GLY A 283 24.90 -16.91 -28.11
CA GLY A 283 26.09 -17.61 -27.63
C GLY A 283 26.21 -17.75 -26.12
N LYS A 284 25.19 -17.32 -25.36
CA LYS A 284 25.03 -17.62 -23.92
C LYS A 284 23.70 -18.26 -23.70
N GLY A 285 23.67 -19.41 -23.03
CA GLY A 285 22.41 -20.11 -22.83
C GLY A 285 22.50 -21.17 -21.74
N ARG A 286 21.43 -21.97 -21.65
CA ARG A 286 21.36 -23.11 -20.75
C ARG A 286 20.73 -24.29 -21.50
N VAL A 287 21.20 -25.47 -21.14
CA VAL A 287 20.62 -26.73 -21.57
C VAL A 287 19.79 -27.25 -20.41
N ILE A 288 18.51 -27.55 -20.67
CA ILE A 288 17.57 -28.09 -19.71
C ILE A 288 17.26 -29.49 -20.12
N ILE A 289 17.52 -30.49 -19.27
CA ILE A 289 17.25 -31.90 -19.49
C ILE A 289 16.21 -32.34 -18.47
N GLU A 290 15.04 -32.79 -18.93
CA GLU A 290 13.99 -33.31 -18.07
C GLU A 290 14.22 -34.80 -17.86
N TYR A 291 14.32 -35.25 -16.61
CA TYR A 291 14.47 -36.66 -16.24
C TYR A 291 13.36 -37.08 -15.28
N SER A 292 13.02 -38.37 -15.26
CA SER A 292 11.91 -38.90 -14.45
C SER A 292 12.34 -39.89 -13.37
N GLY A 293 13.62 -40.26 -13.30
CA GLY A 293 14.16 -41.17 -12.32
C GLY A 293 15.66 -41.06 -12.11
N LEU A 294 16.18 -41.76 -11.09
CA LEU A 294 17.62 -41.77 -10.80
C LEU A 294 18.46 -42.41 -11.92
N GLU A 295 17.92 -43.40 -12.61
CA GLU A 295 18.57 -44.05 -13.75
C GLU A 295 18.80 -43.06 -14.90
N ASP A 296 17.82 -42.21 -15.18
CA ASP A 296 17.94 -41.14 -16.16
C ASP A 296 19.01 -40.11 -15.75
N PHE A 297 19.08 -39.79 -14.47
CA PHE A 297 20.06 -38.85 -13.91
C PHE A 297 21.48 -39.40 -14.01
N ASP A 298 21.70 -40.67 -13.68
CA ASP A 298 22.97 -41.36 -13.80
C ASP A 298 23.44 -41.44 -15.28
N SER A 299 22.50 -41.66 -16.20
CA SER A 299 22.76 -41.62 -17.65
C SER A 299 23.23 -40.23 -18.10
N ILE A 300 22.66 -39.17 -17.57
CA ILE A 300 23.08 -37.78 -17.84
C ILE A 300 24.49 -37.54 -17.31
N LEU A 301 24.78 -37.95 -16.08
CA LEU A 301 26.10 -37.77 -15.47
C LEU A 301 27.17 -38.50 -16.29
N THR A 302 26.93 -39.77 -16.68
CA THR A 302 27.81 -40.57 -17.51
C THR A 302 28.08 -39.89 -18.86
N ALA A 303 27.06 -39.37 -19.50
CA ALA A 303 27.19 -38.65 -20.77
C ALA A 303 27.94 -37.33 -20.69
N LEU A 304 27.96 -36.68 -19.50
CA LEU A 304 28.69 -35.46 -19.23
C LEU A 304 30.11 -35.70 -18.70
N GLY A 305 30.55 -36.98 -18.57
CA GLY A 305 31.86 -37.34 -18.10
C GLY A 305 32.00 -37.34 -16.57
N GLY A 306 30.90 -37.46 -15.85
CA GLY A 306 30.90 -37.72 -14.41
C GLY A 306 31.11 -39.20 -14.16
N GLU A 307 32.20 -39.57 -13.46
CA GLU A 307 32.41 -40.90 -12.88
C GLU A 307 31.51 -41.13 -11.66
#